data_921329bc59d6a477d8e0540ab6c82600
#
_entry.id   921329bc59d6a477d8e0540ab6c82600
#
_cell.length_a   1.000
_cell.length_b   1.000
_cell.length_c   1.000
_cell.angle_alpha   90.00
_cell.angle_beta   90.00
_cell.angle_gamma   90.00
#
_symmetry.space_group_name_H-M   'P 1'
#
loop_
_entity.id
_entity.type
_entity.pdbx_description
1 polymer ?
#
loop_
_entity_poly.entity_id
_entity_poly.type
_entity_poly.pdbx_seq_one_letter_code
_entity_poly.pdbx_strand_id
1 'polypeptide(L)'
;YRPGGEEMTGESYMEKNRNGKIVIKKFTRARAYLTATLIVFCITGLYTMFTIDTGDINIGNALREFIKNLREMFLGARLSDRYSFLEIFQSLGVSLSLAMMSTMIGGFIALFLSFFAAENLSGGKTSEIMRVTVSFIRSIPTILWVMVFSVVANIGVEAAVIGISFHTVAFLVKAYSESIEELDRETIEALKASGASWWQI
;
A
#
# COMPACT_ATOMS: atom_id res chain seq x y z
N TYR A 1 -21.91 -21.11 -9.89
CA TYR A 1 -22.89 -20.13 -10.35
C TYR A 1 -23.32 -19.28 -9.16
N ARG A 2 -22.76 -18.09 -9.00
CA ARG A 2 -23.27 -17.06 -8.10
C ARG A 2 -23.70 -15.87 -8.97
N PRO A 3 -24.97 -15.59 -9.13
CA PRO A 3 -25.42 -14.33 -9.71
C PRO A 3 -25.35 -13.27 -8.61
N GLY A 4 -24.48 -12.28 -8.74
CA GLY A 4 -24.43 -11.19 -7.75
C GLY A 4 -23.20 -10.30 -7.82
N GLY A 5 -22.47 -10.30 -8.94
CA GLY A 5 -21.61 -9.19 -9.30
C GLY A 5 -22.43 -8.26 -10.19
N GLU A 6 -23.24 -7.36 -9.61
CA GLU A 6 -23.74 -6.23 -10.37
C GLU A 6 -22.53 -5.42 -10.82
N GLU A 7 -22.10 -5.64 -12.07
CA GLU A 7 -21.39 -4.61 -12.81
C GLU A 7 -22.18 -3.33 -12.60
N MET A 8 -21.59 -2.36 -11.97
CA MET A 8 -22.11 -1.00 -11.91
C MET A 8 -21.95 -0.38 -13.30
N THR A 9 -22.70 -0.92 -14.26
CA THR A 9 -22.86 -0.36 -15.59
C THR A 9 -23.47 1.03 -15.46
N GLY A 10 -23.01 1.97 -16.27
CA GLY A 10 -23.45 3.37 -16.25
C GLY A 10 -24.98 3.58 -16.34
N GLU A 11 -25.74 2.52 -16.63
CA GLU A 11 -27.22 2.49 -16.65
C GLU A 11 -27.85 2.72 -15.25
N SER A 12 -27.17 2.36 -14.15
CA SER A 12 -27.67 2.59 -12.78
C SER A 12 -27.80 4.08 -12.40
N TYR A 13 -27.21 4.96 -13.18
CA TYR A 13 -27.21 6.41 -12.94
C TYR A 13 -28.19 7.17 -13.82
N MET A 14 -28.86 6.49 -14.77
CA MET A 14 -29.75 7.10 -15.76
C MET A 14 -31.19 6.73 -15.47
N GLU A 15 -32.03 7.70 -15.20
CA GLU A 15 -33.47 7.53 -15.10
C GLU A 15 -34.18 8.30 -16.24
N LYS A 16 -35.08 7.64 -16.96
CA LYS A 16 -35.83 8.26 -18.04
C LYS A 16 -37.05 8.97 -17.46
N ASN A 17 -37.05 10.30 -17.52
CA ASN A 17 -38.22 11.07 -17.08
C ASN A 17 -39.43 10.83 -18.00
N ARG A 18 -40.66 11.09 -17.51
CA ARG A 18 -41.93 10.94 -18.24
C ARG A 18 -41.92 11.56 -19.64
N ASN A 19 -41.04 12.50 -19.90
CA ASN A 19 -40.87 13.17 -21.20
C ASN A 19 -39.73 12.59 -22.05
N GLY A 20 -39.22 11.37 -21.74
CA GLY A 20 -38.21 10.69 -22.54
C GLY A 20 -36.80 11.24 -22.42
N LYS A 21 -36.56 12.29 -21.62
CA LYS A 21 -35.22 12.82 -21.38
C LYS A 21 -34.46 12.02 -20.31
N ILE A 22 -33.21 11.70 -20.59
CA ILE A 22 -32.29 11.04 -19.64
C ILE A 22 -31.92 12.05 -18.56
N VAL A 23 -32.29 11.75 -17.31
CA VAL A 23 -31.96 12.54 -16.14
C VAL A 23 -30.98 11.74 -15.30
N ILE A 24 -29.81 12.32 -15.02
CA ILE A 24 -28.81 11.71 -14.15
C ILE A 24 -29.29 11.81 -12.71
N LYS A 25 -29.42 10.69 -12.03
CA LYS A 25 -29.77 10.64 -10.60
C LYS A 25 -28.70 11.36 -9.79
N LYS A 26 -28.99 12.58 -9.32
CA LYS A 26 -28.04 13.42 -8.55
C LYS A 26 -27.67 12.82 -7.20
N PHE A 27 -28.50 11.95 -6.64
CA PHE A 27 -28.31 11.40 -5.30
C PHE A 27 -28.45 9.87 -5.33
N THR A 28 -27.32 9.18 -5.37
CA THR A 28 -27.26 7.72 -5.22
C THR A 28 -26.92 7.38 -3.77
N ARG A 29 -27.47 6.27 -3.22
CA ARG A 29 -27.16 5.84 -1.83
C ARG A 29 -25.66 5.77 -1.58
N ALA A 30 -24.86 5.30 -2.54
CA ALA A 30 -23.41 5.27 -2.46
C ALA A 30 -22.79 6.67 -2.27
N ARG A 31 -23.28 7.68 -2.99
CA ARG A 31 -22.82 9.08 -2.80
C ARG A 31 -23.23 9.64 -1.43
N ALA A 32 -24.43 9.28 -0.94
CA ALA A 32 -24.87 9.68 0.38
C ALA A 32 -23.95 9.12 1.47
N TYR A 33 -23.57 7.84 1.38
CA TYR A 33 -22.60 7.23 2.32
C TYR A 33 -21.22 7.88 2.24
N LEU A 34 -20.69 8.08 1.02
CA LEU A 34 -19.41 8.77 0.84
C LEU A 34 -19.43 10.18 1.43
N THR A 35 -20.47 10.96 1.15
CA THR A 35 -20.60 12.32 1.67
C THR A 35 -20.75 12.32 3.20
N ALA A 36 -21.53 11.40 3.75
CA ALA A 36 -21.68 11.26 5.22
C ALA A 36 -20.33 10.90 5.87
N THR A 37 -19.58 9.95 5.29
CA THR A 37 -18.26 9.57 5.77
C THR A 37 -17.29 10.75 5.73
N LEU A 38 -17.25 11.50 4.61
CA LEU A 38 -16.42 12.69 4.50
C LEU A 38 -16.80 13.77 5.53
N ILE A 39 -18.08 13.98 5.76
CA ILE A 39 -18.56 14.94 6.80
C ILE A 39 -18.10 14.48 8.19
N VAL A 40 -18.23 13.18 8.51
CA VAL A 40 -17.77 12.64 9.80
C VAL A 40 -16.26 12.85 9.96
N PHE A 41 -15.46 12.56 8.94
CA PHE A 41 -14.02 12.80 8.98
C PHE A 41 -13.69 14.29 9.13
N CYS A 42 -14.38 15.17 8.41
CA CYS A 42 -14.19 16.62 8.56
C CYS A 42 -14.53 17.09 9.98
N ILE A 43 -15.66 16.65 10.52
CA ILE A 43 -16.07 17.03 11.89
C ILE A 43 -15.06 16.50 12.91
N THR A 44 -14.65 15.23 12.79
CA THR A 44 -13.66 14.62 13.68
C THR A 44 -12.32 15.34 13.57
N GLY A 45 -11.87 15.65 12.35
CA GLY A 45 -10.63 16.39 12.11
C GLY A 45 -10.66 17.80 12.71
N LEU A 46 -11.76 18.54 12.52
CA LEU A 46 -11.95 19.85 13.14
C LEU A 46 -11.99 19.75 14.67
N TYR A 47 -12.75 18.81 15.20
CA TYR A 47 -12.80 18.56 16.64
C TYR A 47 -11.42 18.29 17.21
N THR A 48 -10.65 17.39 16.56
CA THR A 48 -9.29 17.06 16.99
C THR A 48 -8.39 18.29 16.91
N MET A 49 -8.49 19.09 15.85
CA MET A 49 -7.70 20.32 15.68
C MET A 49 -7.93 21.33 16.83
N PHE A 50 -9.17 21.43 17.33
CA PHE A 50 -9.50 22.32 18.43
C PHE A 50 -9.26 21.72 19.84
N THR A 51 -9.14 20.38 19.92
CA THR A 51 -9.01 19.68 21.21
C THR A 51 -7.55 19.29 21.50
N ILE A 52 -6.68 19.25 20.46
CA ILE A 52 -5.25 19.05 20.67
C ILE A 52 -4.73 20.26 21.47
N ASP A 53 -4.26 19.97 22.68
CA ASP A 53 -3.54 20.95 23.47
C ASP A 53 -2.21 21.23 22.77
N THR A 54 -2.17 22.33 22.03
CA THR A 54 -0.96 22.80 21.35
C THR A 54 -0.01 23.53 22.29
N GLY A 55 -0.35 23.62 23.58
CA GLY A 55 0.41 24.42 24.53
C GLY A 55 0.57 25.87 24.03
N ASP A 56 1.60 26.56 24.51
CA ASP A 56 1.94 27.92 24.05
C ASP A 56 2.64 27.97 22.69
N ILE A 57 2.26 27.10 21.73
CA ILE A 57 2.87 27.11 20.41
C ILE A 57 2.41 28.34 19.63
N ASN A 58 3.31 29.30 19.51
CA ASN A 58 3.12 30.43 18.62
C ASN A 58 3.32 29.97 17.16
N ILE A 59 2.22 29.90 16.41
CA ILE A 59 2.21 29.43 15.01
C ILE A 59 3.21 30.20 14.15
N GLY A 60 3.38 31.50 14.38
CA GLY A 60 4.35 32.32 13.65
C GLY A 60 5.79 31.89 13.92
N ASN A 61 6.12 31.57 15.14
CA ASN A 61 7.45 31.05 15.51
C ASN A 61 7.66 29.62 14.98
N ALA A 62 6.66 28.78 15.10
CA ALA A 62 6.71 27.41 14.58
C ALA A 62 6.94 27.40 13.05
N LEU A 63 6.23 28.24 12.30
CA LEU A 63 6.42 28.38 10.85
C LEU A 63 7.81 28.93 10.50
N ARG A 64 8.29 29.90 11.26
CA ARG A 64 9.64 30.46 11.06
C ARG A 64 10.72 29.39 11.31
N GLU A 65 10.63 28.64 12.40
CA GLU A 65 11.57 27.54 12.72
C GLU A 65 11.45 26.41 11.67
N PHE A 66 10.26 26.09 11.22
CA PHE A 66 10.08 25.12 10.14
C PHE A 66 10.78 25.52 8.84
N ILE A 67 10.59 26.78 8.39
CA ILE A 67 11.27 27.31 7.19
C ILE A 67 12.78 27.38 7.38
N LYS A 68 13.24 27.78 8.58
CA LYS A 68 14.66 27.78 8.92
C LYS A 68 15.25 26.38 8.84
N ASN A 69 14.60 25.38 9.44
CA ASN A 69 15.05 23.99 9.42
C ASN A 69 15.07 23.43 7.99
N LEU A 70 14.05 23.72 7.16
CA LEU A 70 14.07 23.36 5.75
C LEU A 70 15.26 23.98 5.01
N ARG A 71 15.51 25.28 5.24
CA ARG A 71 16.66 25.97 4.64
C ARG A 71 17.99 25.36 5.08
N GLU A 72 18.15 25.04 6.38
CA GLU A 72 19.35 24.39 6.89
C GLU A 72 19.53 22.97 6.31
N MET A 73 18.46 22.19 6.18
CA MET A 73 18.52 20.85 5.59
C MET A 73 18.91 20.86 4.10
N PHE A 74 18.35 21.76 3.31
CA PHE A 74 18.54 21.74 1.86
C PHE A 74 19.65 22.68 1.34
N LEU A 75 19.85 23.83 1.99
CA LEU A 75 20.80 24.85 1.53
C LEU A 75 21.98 25.06 2.47
N GLY A 76 21.85 24.62 3.72
CA GLY A 76 22.87 24.76 4.76
C GLY A 76 23.51 23.44 5.19
N ALA A 77 23.32 22.38 4.43
CA ALA A 77 23.89 21.07 4.76
C ALA A 77 25.42 21.19 4.85
N ARG A 78 25.97 20.92 6.03
CA ARG A 78 27.41 20.93 6.30
C ARG A 78 27.83 19.58 6.82
N LEU A 79 29.02 19.14 6.40
CA LEU A 79 29.62 17.95 7.01
C LEU A 79 29.87 18.26 8.49
N SER A 80 29.45 17.34 9.35
CA SER A 80 29.79 17.39 10.77
C SER A 80 31.27 16.98 10.95
N ASP A 81 31.97 17.63 11.87
CA ASP A 81 33.33 17.24 12.22
C ASP A 81 33.46 15.80 12.73
N ARG A 82 32.33 15.17 13.03
CA ARG A 82 32.26 13.78 13.50
C ARG A 82 32.32 12.74 12.39
N TYR A 83 31.94 13.11 11.15
CA TYR A 83 31.80 12.15 10.05
C TYR A 83 32.63 12.59 8.85
N SER A 84 33.49 11.68 8.40
CA SER A 84 34.22 11.85 7.15
C SER A 84 33.28 11.67 5.95
N PHE A 85 33.60 12.34 4.85
CA PHE A 85 32.90 12.15 3.57
C PHE A 85 32.89 10.67 3.13
N LEU A 86 33.96 9.96 3.41
CA LEU A 86 34.07 8.52 3.13
C LEU A 86 33.07 7.68 3.93
N GLU A 87 32.84 8.01 5.20
CA GLU A 87 31.86 7.30 6.05
C GLU A 87 30.43 7.50 5.57
N ILE A 88 30.12 8.68 5.02
CA ILE A 88 28.81 8.95 4.41
C ILE A 88 28.63 8.06 3.16
N PHE A 89 29.66 7.95 2.31
CA PHE A 89 29.61 7.06 1.15
C PHE A 89 29.48 5.58 1.53
N GLN A 90 30.17 5.15 2.58
CA GLN A 90 30.02 3.80 3.11
C GLN A 90 28.59 3.55 3.63
N SER A 91 28.02 4.50 4.36
CA SER A 91 26.65 4.41 4.86
C SER A 91 25.61 4.37 3.73
N LEU A 92 25.83 5.13 2.65
CA LEU A 92 25.03 5.04 1.44
C LEU A 92 25.13 3.65 0.77
N GLY A 93 26.36 3.12 0.70
CA GLY A 93 26.59 1.76 0.18
C GLY A 93 25.86 0.70 1.00
N VAL A 94 25.90 0.79 2.32
CA VAL A 94 25.16 -0.10 3.22
C VAL A 94 23.64 0.02 2.98
N SER A 95 23.13 1.24 2.92
CA SER A 95 21.70 1.47 2.69
C SER A 95 21.23 0.91 1.34
N LEU A 96 22.04 1.09 0.28
CA LEU A 96 21.75 0.53 -1.04
C LEU A 96 21.77 -0.99 -1.02
N SER A 97 22.77 -1.58 -0.36
CA SER A 97 22.90 -3.04 -0.22
C SER A 97 21.70 -3.63 0.56
N LEU A 98 21.26 -2.96 1.62
CA LEU A 98 20.06 -3.34 2.37
C LEU A 98 18.80 -3.32 1.50
N ALA A 99 18.62 -2.25 0.73
CA ALA A 99 17.48 -2.11 -0.17
C ALA A 99 17.48 -3.22 -1.26
N MET A 100 18.63 -3.47 -1.88
CA MET A 100 18.77 -4.53 -2.88
C MET A 100 18.51 -5.91 -2.27
N MET A 101 19.14 -6.21 -1.14
CA MET A 101 19.02 -7.52 -0.48
C MET A 101 17.58 -7.81 -0.05
N SER A 102 16.94 -6.83 0.60
CA SER A 102 15.54 -6.98 1.03
C SER A 102 14.57 -7.13 -0.15
N THR A 103 14.83 -6.42 -1.25
CA THR A 103 14.00 -6.52 -2.46
C THR A 103 14.20 -7.86 -3.17
N MET A 104 15.44 -8.36 -3.27
CA MET A 104 15.72 -9.66 -3.89
C MET A 104 15.09 -10.80 -3.08
N ILE A 105 15.28 -10.81 -1.76
CA ILE A 105 14.67 -11.82 -0.88
C ILE A 105 13.15 -11.72 -0.94
N GLY A 106 12.63 -10.50 -0.77
CA GLY A 106 11.20 -10.24 -0.82
C GLY A 106 10.56 -10.61 -2.14
N GLY A 107 11.21 -10.25 -3.26
CA GLY A 107 10.75 -10.55 -4.61
C GLY A 107 10.71 -12.05 -4.91
N PHE A 108 11.74 -12.76 -4.52
CA PHE A 108 11.79 -14.21 -4.70
C PHE A 108 10.67 -14.93 -3.93
N ILE A 109 10.47 -14.60 -2.67
CA ILE A 109 9.39 -15.17 -1.86
C ILE A 109 8.02 -14.75 -2.42
N ALA A 110 7.88 -13.47 -2.79
CA ALA A 110 6.64 -12.94 -3.31
C ALA A 110 6.20 -13.59 -4.62
N LEU A 111 7.17 -13.97 -5.48
CA LEU A 111 6.88 -14.66 -6.74
C LEU A 111 6.08 -15.94 -6.49
N PHE A 112 6.51 -16.78 -5.56
CA PHE A 112 5.79 -18.02 -5.25
C PHE A 112 4.46 -17.78 -4.55
N LEU A 113 4.40 -16.82 -3.63
CA LEU A 113 3.18 -16.50 -2.90
C LEU A 113 2.12 -15.84 -3.80
N SER A 114 2.54 -15.13 -4.84
CA SER A 114 1.62 -14.49 -5.78
C SER A 114 0.77 -15.47 -6.58
N PHE A 115 1.28 -16.66 -6.88
CA PHE A 115 0.50 -17.71 -7.53
C PHE A 115 -0.69 -18.16 -6.68
N PHE A 116 -0.53 -18.16 -5.37
CA PHE A 116 -1.62 -18.47 -4.44
C PHE A 116 -2.56 -17.27 -4.21
N ALA A 117 -2.07 -16.05 -4.39
CA ALA A 117 -2.85 -14.84 -4.25
C ALA A 117 -3.70 -14.52 -5.50
N ALA A 118 -3.26 -14.95 -6.69
CA ALA A 118 -3.96 -14.72 -7.94
C ALA A 118 -5.25 -15.57 -8.02
N GLU A 119 -6.40 -14.91 -8.21
CA GLU A 119 -7.73 -15.55 -8.21
C GLU A 119 -7.94 -16.46 -9.43
N ASN A 120 -7.35 -16.08 -10.58
CA ASN A 120 -7.45 -16.84 -11.81
C ASN A 120 -6.68 -18.19 -11.77
N LEU A 121 -5.71 -18.33 -10.85
CA LEU A 121 -4.90 -19.53 -10.70
C LEU A 121 -5.30 -20.41 -9.51
N SER A 122 -5.49 -19.84 -8.32
CA SER A 122 -5.61 -20.62 -7.09
C SER A 122 -7.03 -20.83 -6.57
N GLY A 123 -8.02 -20.16 -7.19
CA GLY A 123 -9.42 -20.24 -6.76
C GLY A 123 -9.73 -19.38 -5.54
N GLY A 124 -11.04 -19.03 -5.39
CA GLY A 124 -11.50 -17.92 -4.57
C GLY A 124 -11.09 -17.94 -3.09
N LYS A 125 -11.14 -19.09 -2.39
CA LYS A 125 -10.86 -19.12 -0.94
C LYS A 125 -9.38 -18.91 -0.62
N THR A 126 -8.48 -19.55 -1.37
CA THR A 126 -7.03 -19.43 -1.14
C THR A 126 -6.56 -18.01 -1.44
N SER A 127 -6.99 -17.48 -2.58
CA SER A 127 -6.71 -16.10 -2.97
C SER A 127 -7.24 -15.11 -1.94
N GLU A 128 -8.48 -15.29 -1.45
CA GLU A 128 -9.08 -14.40 -0.46
C GLU A 128 -8.27 -14.37 0.85
N ILE A 129 -7.86 -15.54 1.39
CA ILE A 129 -7.03 -15.62 2.59
C ILE A 129 -5.69 -14.93 2.37
N MET A 130 -5.03 -15.18 1.24
CA MET A 130 -3.75 -14.54 0.92
C MET A 130 -3.87 -13.03 0.82
N ARG A 131 -4.90 -12.52 0.16
CA ARG A 131 -5.18 -11.08 0.03
C ARG A 131 -5.44 -10.41 1.36
N VAL A 132 -6.21 -11.06 2.25
CA VAL A 132 -6.47 -10.54 3.60
C VAL A 132 -5.17 -10.47 4.39
N THR A 133 -4.35 -11.54 4.36
CA THR A 133 -3.06 -11.58 5.04
C THR A 133 -2.10 -10.50 4.53
N VAL A 134 -1.97 -10.39 3.21
CA VAL A 134 -1.14 -9.36 2.57
C VAL A 134 -1.62 -7.95 2.91
N SER A 135 -2.93 -7.73 2.90
CA SER A 135 -3.52 -6.43 3.25
C SER A 135 -3.28 -6.07 4.71
N PHE A 136 -3.35 -7.05 5.62
CA PHE A 136 -3.03 -6.87 7.02
C PHE A 136 -1.56 -6.45 7.21
N ILE A 137 -0.62 -7.17 6.60
CA ILE A 137 0.82 -6.84 6.70
C ILE A 137 1.09 -5.43 6.18
N ARG A 138 0.45 -5.05 5.07
CA ARG A 138 0.63 -3.72 4.45
C ARG A 138 -0.05 -2.58 5.22
N SER A 139 -1.04 -2.87 6.05
CA SER A 139 -1.68 -1.85 6.88
C SER A 139 -0.77 -1.36 8.02
N ILE A 140 0.25 -2.14 8.35
CA ILE A 140 1.22 -1.80 9.40
C ILE A 140 2.43 -1.11 8.77
N PRO A 141 2.82 0.09 9.22
CA PRO A 141 4.01 0.78 8.72
C PRO A 141 5.28 -0.08 8.82
N THR A 142 6.11 -0.05 7.79
CA THR A 142 7.35 -0.87 7.70
C THR A 142 8.25 -0.74 8.92
N ILE A 143 8.33 0.48 9.49
CA ILE A 143 9.16 0.73 10.67
C ILE A 143 8.74 -0.12 11.88
N LEU A 144 7.44 -0.38 12.04
CA LEU A 144 6.94 -1.22 13.14
C LEU A 144 7.36 -2.68 12.95
N TRP A 145 7.39 -3.17 11.72
CA TRP A 145 7.92 -4.51 11.44
C TRP A 145 9.40 -4.61 11.79
N VAL A 146 10.19 -3.60 11.41
CA VAL A 146 11.62 -3.55 11.80
C VAL A 146 11.77 -3.54 13.32
N MET A 147 10.95 -2.78 14.05
CA MET A 147 10.99 -2.75 15.51
C MET A 147 10.63 -4.12 16.13
N VAL A 148 9.59 -4.78 15.63
CA VAL A 148 9.19 -6.11 16.09
C VAL A 148 10.32 -7.12 15.88
N PHE A 149 10.92 -7.13 14.68
CA PHE A 149 12.02 -8.05 14.39
C PHE A 149 13.31 -7.70 15.15
N SER A 150 13.52 -6.43 15.53
CA SER A 150 14.64 -6.02 16.37
C SER A 150 14.60 -6.61 17.77
N VAL A 151 13.41 -6.88 18.29
CA VAL A 151 13.25 -7.55 19.60
C VAL A 151 13.65 -9.03 19.51
N VAL A 152 13.41 -9.66 18.36
CA VAL A 152 13.66 -11.10 18.16
C VAL A 152 15.10 -11.37 17.71
N ALA A 153 15.61 -10.56 16.79
CA ALA A 153 16.90 -10.78 16.12
C ALA A 153 18.03 -9.87 16.65
N ASN A 154 17.80 -9.17 17.75
CA ASN A 154 18.61 -8.06 18.23
C ASN A 154 18.59 -6.81 17.30
N ILE A 155 18.99 -5.68 17.86
CA ILE A 155 19.07 -4.42 17.11
C ILE A 155 20.29 -4.51 16.18
N GLY A 156 20.02 -4.56 14.87
CA GLY A 156 21.08 -4.66 13.86
C GLY A 156 20.56 -4.60 12.44
N VAL A 157 21.50 -4.76 11.52
CA VAL A 157 21.26 -4.79 10.08
C VAL A 157 20.33 -5.96 9.71
N GLU A 158 20.47 -7.10 10.38
CA GLU A 158 19.70 -8.31 10.18
C GLU A 158 18.20 -8.08 10.44
N ALA A 159 17.90 -7.42 11.55
CA ALA A 159 16.53 -7.08 11.92
C ALA A 159 15.91 -6.12 10.88
N ALA A 160 16.68 -5.17 10.37
CA ALA A 160 16.24 -4.25 9.33
C ALA A 160 15.96 -5.01 8.03
N VAL A 161 16.86 -5.91 7.59
CA VAL A 161 16.64 -6.73 6.37
C VAL A 161 15.37 -7.55 6.51
N ILE A 162 15.18 -8.26 7.62
CA ILE A 162 14.01 -9.10 7.84
C ILE A 162 12.73 -8.26 7.84
N GLY A 163 12.70 -7.17 8.61
CA GLY A 163 11.52 -6.31 8.73
C GLY A 163 11.12 -5.64 7.42
N ILE A 164 12.09 -5.13 6.66
CA ILE A 164 11.86 -4.54 5.35
C ILE A 164 11.43 -5.61 4.36
N SER A 165 12.11 -6.77 4.33
CA SER A 165 11.77 -7.87 3.42
C SER A 165 10.35 -8.38 3.66
N PHE A 166 9.93 -8.50 4.92
CA PHE A 166 8.59 -8.94 5.28
C PHE A 166 7.50 -8.03 4.70
N HIS A 167 7.69 -6.71 4.82
CA HIS A 167 6.78 -5.74 4.21
C HIS A 167 6.87 -5.76 2.68
N THR A 168 8.08 -5.89 2.12
CA THR A 168 8.33 -5.96 0.67
C THR A 168 7.66 -7.19 0.06
N VAL A 169 7.71 -8.36 0.72
CA VAL A 169 6.98 -9.56 0.29
C VAL A 169 5.49 -9.24 0.12
N ALA A 170 4.86 -8.66 1.13
CA ALA A 170 3.44 -8.35 1.06
C ALA A 170 3.09 -7.34 -0.05
N PHE A 171 3.96 -6.36 -0.28
CA PHE A 171 3.80 -5.40 -1.37
C PHE A 171 3.91 -6.08 -2.74
N LEU A 172 4.95 -6.88 -2.95
CA LEU A 172 5.22 -7.54 -4.23
C LEU A 172 4.24 -8.68 -4.52
N VAL A 173 3.77 -9.43 -3.51
CA VAL A 173 2.70 -10.41 -3.68
C VAL A 173 1.47 -9.78 -4.31
N LYS A 174 1.06 -8.61 -3.80
CA LYS A 174 -0.07 -7.89 -4.38
C LYS A 174 0.21 -7.47 -5.83
N ALA A 175 1.36 -6.86 -6.10
CA ALA A 175 1.70 -6.39 -7.43
C ALA A 175 1.78 -7.55 -8.44
N TYR A 176 2.42 -8.65 -8.07
CA TYR A 176 2.56 -9.82 -8.94
C TYR A 176 1.22 -10.54 -9.15
N SER A 177 0.39 -10.68 -8.10
CA SER A 177 -0.92 -11.30 -8.28
C SER A 177 -1.85 -10.47 -9.17
N GLU A 178 -1.81 -9.15 -9.07
CA GLU A 178 -2.55 -8.26 -9.98
C GLU A 178 -2.06 -8.40 -11.43
N SER A 179 -0.74 -8.45 -11.66
CA SER A 179 -0.19 -8.69 -13.01
C SER A 179 -0.56 -10.07 -13.58
N ILE A 180 -0.62 -11.10 -12.72
CA ILE A 180 -1.08 -12.44 -13.14
C ILE A 180 -2.57 -12.41 -13.49
N GLU A 181 -3.37 -11.64 -12.78
CA GLU A 181 -4.80 -11.53 -13.00
C GLU A 181 -5.18 -10.72 -14.25
N GLU A 182 -4.26 -9.89 -14.74
CA GLU A 182 -4.40 -9.20 -16.04
C GLU A 182 -4.28 -10.16 -17.23
N LEU A 183 -3.77 -11.39 -17.02
CA LEU A 183 -3.73 -12.39 -18.07
C LEU A 183 -5.16 -12.78 -18.49
N ASP A 184 -5.34 -12.91 -19.81
CA ASP A 184 -6.62 -13.25 -20.40
C ASP A 184 -7.12 -14.62 -19.90
N ARG A 185 -8.33 -14.61 -19.32
CA ARG A 185 -8.98 -15.83 -18.80
C ARG A 185 -9.17 -16.88 -19.89
N GLU A 186 -9.46 -16.48 -21.13
CA GLU A 186 -9.65 -17.40 -22.25
C GLU A 186 -8.36 -18.19 -22.53
N THR A 187 -7.19 -17.54 -22.41
CA THR A 187 -5.88 -18.20 -22.57
C THR A 187 -5.66 -19.24 -21.47
N ILE A 188 -5.97 -18.91 -20.23
CA ILE A 188 -5.86 -19.83 -19.09
C ILE A 188 -6.80 -21.02 -19.23
N GLU A 189 -8.03 -20.79 -19.65
CA GLU A 189 -9.03 -21.84 -19.88
C GLU A 189 -8.64 -22.74 -21.04
N ALA A 190 -8.10 -22.20 -22.13
CA ALA A 190 -7.56 -22.98 -23.25
C ALA A 190 -6.39 -23.89 -22.83
N LEU A 191 -5.48 -23.40 -22.00
CA LEU A 191 -4.40 -24.20 -21.43
C LEU A 191 -4.94 -25.32 -20.53
N LYS A 192 -5.91 -25.03 -19.67
CA LYS A 192 -6.58 -26.06 -18.84
C LYS A 192 -7.29 -27.11 -19.70
N ALA A 193 -7.97 -26.69 -20.77
CA ALA A 193 -8.64 -27.60 -21.69
C ALA A 193 -7.68 -28.48 -22.47
N SER A 194 -6.45 -28.04 -22.73
CA SER A 194 -5.37 -28.84 -23.34
C SER A 194 -4.71 -29.84 -22.37
N GLY A 195 -5.15 -29.85 -21.10
CA GLY A 195 -4.60 -30.75 -20.09
C GLY A 195 -3.36 -30.21 -19.35
N ALA A 196 -3.07 -28.92 -19.47
CA ALA A 196 -1.97 -28.31 -18.73
C ALA A 196 -2.21 -28.39 -17.21
N SER A 197 -1.19 -28.81 -16.47
CA SER A 197 -1.21 -28.80 -15.01
C SER A 197 -1.08 -27.38 -14.47
N TRP A 198 -1.44 -27.18 -13.21
CA TRP A 198 -1.35 -25.89 -12.54
C TRP A 198 0.03 -25.20 -12.64
N TRP A 199 1.11 -26.00 -12.65
CA TRP A 199 2.48 -25.52 -12.78
C TRP A 199 2.91 -25.19 -14.24
N GLN A 200 2.09 -25.56 -15.20
CA GLN A 200 2.35 -25.31 -16.62
C GLN A 200 1.60 -24.09 -17.15
N ILE A 201 0.66 -23.62 -16.39
CA ILE A 201 -0.11 -22.40 -16.62
C ILE A 201 0.59 -21.21 -15.99
#